data_71df8b18720c2585878b38851f95e108
#
_entry.id   71df8b18720c2585878b38851f95e108
#
_cell.length_a   1.000
_cell.length_b   1.000
_cell.length_c   1.000
_cell.angle_alpha   90.00
_cell.angle_beta   90.00
_cell.angle_gamma   90.00
#
_symmetry.space_group_name_H-M   'P 1'
#
loop_
_entity.id
_entity.type
_entity.pdbx_description
1 polymer ?
#
loop_
_entity_poly.entity_id
_entity_poly.type
_entity_poly.pdbx_seq_one_letter_code
_entity_poly.pdbx_strand_id
1 'polypeptide(L)'
;MRIRYYRQGDIPTLAHIQQLAAQADHADSMTIVDFEEWLIQPEPQDGSNIFLITDDDDDLNNWGQGDVLDGIEGEVVGYTVLQIRRSHQAYHFICEGSVLPQHRRRGAGQALLICSLNHARLLASEFEFEAQQQSFPIYFEALLPVEDAASKSLAAKFDMHPMDEPALKGMRLYRAEL
;
A
#
# COMPACT_ATOMS: atom_id res chain seq x y z
N MET A 1 -10.33 10.81 -7.36
CA MET A 1 -9.29 10.18 -6.47
C MET A 1 -7.90 10.62 -6.87
N ARG A 2 -7.06 10.98 -5.91
CA ARG A 2 -5.69 11.47 -6.11
C ARG A 2 -4.72 10.72 -5.20
N ILE A 3 -3.48 10.46 -5.66
CA ILE A 3 -2.42 9.87 -4.84
C ILE A 3 -1.49 10.97 -4.37
N ARG A 4 -1.07 10.91 -3.10
CA ARG A 4 -0.05 11.76 -2.51
C ARG A 4 0.86 10.98 -1.56
N TYR A 5 1.99 11.57 -1.23
CA TYR A 5 2.88 11.05 -0.20
C TYR A 5 2.29 11.27 1.21
N TYR A 6 2.73 10.43 2.13
CA TYR A 6 2.46 10.51 3.54
C TYR A 6 2.98 11.81 4.17
N ARG A 7 2.28 12.28 5.21
CA ARG A 7 2.71 13.34 6.10
C ARG A 7 2.50 12.88 7.55
N GLN A 8 3.36 13.35 8.46
CA GLN A 8 3.29 12.92 9.87
C GLN A 8 1.90 13.12 10.51
N GLY A 9 1.17 14.15 10.11
CA GLY A 9 -0.21 14.40 10.58
C GLY A 9 -1.24 13.38 10.13
N ASP A 10 -0.91 12.47 9.20
CA ASP A 10 -1.83 11.46 8.69
C ASP A 10 -1.98 10.23 9.60
N ILE A 11 -1.04 10.00 10.54
CA ILE A 11 -0.98 8.79 11.39
C ILE A 11 -2.34 8.42 11.99
N PRO A 12 -3.08 9.33 12.66
CA PRO A 12 -4.35 8.96 13.27
C PRO A 12 -5.38 8.47 12.24
N THR A 13 -5.42 9.09 11.07
CA THR A 13 -6.32 8.73 9.97
C THR A 13 -5.96 7.35 9.41
N LEU A 14 -4.67 7.09 9.18
CA LEU A 14 -4.20 5.81 8.65
C LEU A 14 -4.45 4.66 9.64
N ALA A 15 -4.19 4.89 10.93
CA ALA A 15 -4.49 3.90 11.97
C ALA A 15 -6.00 3.58 12.03
N HIS A 16 -6.86 4.60 11.88
CA HIS A 16 -8.30 4.39 11.82
C HIS A 16 -8.73 3.59 10.59
N ILE A 17 -8.15 3.88 9.40
CA ILE A 17 -8.39 3.11 8.18
C ILE A 17 -7.97 1.65 8.37
N GLN A 18 -6.81 1.40 8.97
CA GLN A 18 -6.32 0.04 9.26
C GLN A 18 -7.30 -0.72 10.16
N GLN A 19 -7.77 -0.10 11.23
CA GLN A 19 -8.71 -0.74 12.17
C GLN A 19 -10.05 -1.10 11.49
N LEU A 20 -10.64 -0.19 10.72
CA LEU A 20 -11.88 -0.44 10.00
C LEU A 20 -11.73 -1.52 8.92
N ALA A 21 -10.61 -1.50 8.20
CA ALA A 21 -10.31 -2.51 7.19
C ALA A 21 -10.09 -3.89 7.83
N ALA A 22 -9.29 -3.97 8.91
CA ALA A 22 -9.04 -5.21 9.63
C ALA A 22 -10.34 -5.82 10.19
N GLN A 23 -11.21 -4.99 10.74
CA GLN A 23 -12.53 -5.44 11.22
C GLN A 23 -13.37 -6.04 10.08
N ALA A 24 -13.39 -5.40 8.91
CA ALA A 24 -14.15 -5.88 7.75
C ALA A 24 -13.56 -7.16 7.14
N ASP A 25 -12.26 -7.35 7.25
CA ASP A 25 -11.52 -8.48 6.66
C ASP A 25 -11.29 -9.62 7.68
N HIS A 26 -11.80 -9.51 8.89
CA HIS A 26 -11.55 -10.45 10.01
C HIS A 26 -10.04 -10.68 10.27
N ALA A 27 -9.24 -9.66 10.00
CA ALA A 27 -7.81 -9.63 10.22
C ALA A 27 -7.45 -9.02 11.58
N ASP A 28 -6.19 -9.13 11.97
CA ASP A 28 -5.72 -8.51 13.21
C ASP A 28 -5.60 -6.99 13.03
N SER A 29 -6.14 -6.23 14.00
CA SER A 29 -6.00 -4.79 14.04
C SER A 29 -4.83 -4.40 14.94
N MET A 30 -4.15 -3.30 14.58
CA MET A 30 -3.09 -2.70 15.39
C MET A 30 -3.66 -1.62 16.31
N THR A 31 -3.02 -1.41 17.47
CA THR A 31 -3.23 -0.18 18.22
C THR A 31 -2.60 1.00 17.48
N ILE A 32 -2.97 2.24 17.84
CA ILE A 32 -2.36 3.43 17.19
C ILE A 32 -0.83 3.45 17.42
N VAL A 33 -0.38 3.04 18.59
CA VAL A 33 1.05 3.01 18.93
C VAL A 33 1.79 1.96 18.11
N ASP A 34 1.26 0.72 18.05
CA ASP A 34 1.86 -0.35 17.26
C ASP A 34 1.86 0.00 15.76
N PHE A 35 0.80 0.68 15.30
CA PHE A 35 0.69 1.14 13.91
C PHE A 35 1.73 2.23 13.59
N GLU A 36 1.93 3.19 14.49
CA GLU A 36 2.96 4.23 14.34
C GLU A 36 4.36 3.61 14.28
N GLU A 37 4.68 2.70 15.21
CA GLU A 37 5.95 1.98 15.20
C GLU A 37 6.16 1.18 13.93
N TRP A 38 5.12 0.48 13.45
CA TRP A 38 5.17 -0.26 12.20
C TRP A 38 5.37 0.64 10.98
N LEU A 39 4.71 1.82 10.96
CA LEU A 39 4.73 2.74 9.83
C LEU A 39 6.11 3.38 9.61
N ILE A 40 6.89 3.60 10.69
CA ILE A 40 8.21 4.23 10.63
C ILE A 40 9.36 3.23 10.41
N GLN A 41 9.09 1.92 10.42
CA GLN A 41 10.12 0.88 10.21
C GLN A 41 10.67 0.80 8.77
N PRO A 42 9.89 1.08 7.69
CA PRO A 42 10.40 1.03 6.32
C PRO A 42 11.57 1.99 6.10
N GLU A 43 12.61 1.52 5.44
CA GLU A 43 13.65 2.40 4.89
C GLU A 43 13.27 2.78 3.46
N PRO A 44 13.45 4.05 3.05
CA PRO A 44 13.92 5.20 3.83
C PRO A 44 12.86 5.71 4.82
N GLN A 45 13.30 6.16 5.99
CA GLN A 45 12.42 6.66 7.08
C GLN A 45 11.77 8.03 6.79
N ASP A 46 12.00 8.60 5.62
CA ASP A 46 11.42 9.89 5.18
C ASP A 46 9.96 9.81 4.73
N GLY A 47 9.37 8.60 4.76
CA GLY A 47 8.00 8.36 4.30
C GLY A 47 7.82 8.32 2.78
N SER A 48 8.92 8.32 2.01
CA SER A 48 8.86 8.24 0.53
C SER A 48 8.27 6.92 0.02
N ASN A 49 8.22 5.89 0.87
CA ASN A 49 7.63 4.58 0.58
C ASN A 49 6.16 4.45 1.01
N ILE A 50 5.53 5.54 1.45
CA ILE A 50 4.15 5.54 1.94
C ILE A 50 3.29 6.42 1.03
N PHE A 51 2.28 5.82 0.41
CA PHE A 51 1.36 6.48 -0.50
C PHE A 51 -0.06 6.46 0.06
N LEU A 52 -0.73 7.59 -0.04
CA LEU A 52 -2.11 7.76 0.36
C LEU A 52 -2.97 8.04 -0.88
N ILE A 53 -4.22 7.57 -0.83
CA ILE A 53 -5.23 7.93 -1.83
C ILE A 53 -6.35 8.72 -1.18
N THR A 54 -6.71 9.84 -1.82
CA THR A 54 -7.81 10.71 -1.39
C THR A 54 -9.00 10.60 -2.33
N ASP A 55 -10.21 10.75 -1.78
CA ASP A 55 -11.44 10.89 -2.55
C ASP A 55 -11.78 12.38 -2.65
N ASP A 56 -11.60 12.94 -3.84
CA ASP A 56 -11.85 14.37 -4.14
C ASP A 56 -13.17 14.55 -4.89
N ASP A 57 -14.00 13.51 -5.04
CA ASP A 57 -15.16 13.52 -5.93
C ASP A 57 -16.23 14.56 -5.49
N ASP A 58 -16.31 14.89 -4.20
CA ASP A 58 -17.24 15.89 -3.68
C ASP A 58 -16.75 17.33 -3.86
N ASP A 59 -15.46 17.57 -4.03
CA ASP A 59 -14.88 18.91 -4.12
C ASP A 59 -14.96 19.50 -5.54
N LEU A 60 -15.14 18.68 -6.57
CA LEU A 60 -15.29 19.16 -7.96
C LEU A 60 -16.58 19.96 -8.18
N ASN A 61 -17.60 19.79 -7.33
CA ASN A 61 -18.83 20.56 -7.39
C ASN A 61 -18.69 21.99 -6.80
N ASN A 62 -17.60 22.28 -6.10
CA ASN A 62 -17.29 23.58 -5.52
C ASN A 62 -16.38 24.45 -6.41
N TRP A 63 -16.05 24.02 -7.61
CA TRP A 63 -15.29 24.79 -8.60
C TRP A 63 -16.08 26.01 -9.09
N GLY A 64 -16.25 27.00 -8.28
CA GLY A 64 -16.95 28.21 -8.64
C GLY A 64 -17.06 29.25 -7.52
N GLN A 65 -16.67 28.92 -6.34
CA GLN A 65 -16.80 29.80 -5.18
C GLN A 65 -15.48 29.98 -4.42
N GLY A 66 -14.53 30.71 -4.98
CA GLY A 66 -13.48 31.28 -4.16
C GLY A 66 -12.04 30.94 -4.49
N ASP A 67 -11.28 31.94 -4.47
CA ASP A 67 -9.90 32.22 -4.81
C ASP A 67 -8.81 31.55 -3.97
N VAL A 68 -8.88 30.30 -3.53
CA VAL A 68 -7.70 29.64 -2.92
C VAL A 68 -7.71 28.15 -3.21
N LEU A 69 -6.83 27.70 -4.12
CA LEU A 69 -6.53 26.29 -4.38
C LEU A 69 -5.60 25.65 -3.32
N ASP A 70 -5.20 26.39 -2.31
CA ASP A 70 -4.39 25.91 -1.20
C ASP A 70 -5.30 25.33 -0.10
N GLY A 71 -5.42 24.00 -0.03
CA GLY A 71 -5.96 23.32 1.14
C GLY A 71 -7.19 22.43 0.95
N ILE A 72 -7.70 22.22 -0.25
CA ILE A 72 -8.73 21.19 -0.48
C ILE A 72 -8.02 19.85 -0.61
N GLU A 73 -7.68 19.26 0.52
CA GLU A 73 -7.26 17.87 0.58
C GLU A 73 -8.52 17.02 0.78
N GLY A 74 -8.88 16.24 -0.23
CA GLY A 74 -9.97 15.28 -0.13
C GLY A 74 -9.78 14.30 1.03
N GLU A 75 -10.83 13.62 1.45
CA GLU A 75 -10.79 12.61 2.50
C GLU A 75 -9.77 11.52 2.13
N VAL A 76 -8.85 11.18 3.05
CA VAL A 76 -7.95 10.03 2.88
C VAL A 76 -8.76 8.76 3.03
N VAL A 77 -8.84 7.96 1.96
CA VAL A 77 -9.67 6.75 1.91
C VAL A 77 -8.87 5.45 1.85
N GLY A 78 -7.55 5.55 1.73
CA GLY A 78 -6.67 4.39 1.74
C GLY A 78 -5.21 4.78 1.72
N TYR A 79 -4.36 3.79 2.00
CA TYR A 79 -2.91 3.94 1.99
C TYR A 79 -2.22 2.63 1.61
N THR A 80 -0.95 2.75 1.25
CA THR A 80 -0.03 1.62 1.09
C THR A 80 1.36 2.00 1.57
N VAL A 81 2.06 1.01 2.12
CA VAL A 81 3.44 1.08 2.59
C VAL A 81 4.25 0.07 1.80
N LEU A 82 5.39 0.48 1.25
CA LEU A 82 6.33 -0.39 0.57
C LEU A 82 7.53 -0.63 1.49
N GLN A 83 7.72 -1.86 1.94
CA GLN A 83 8.87 -2.28 2.74
C GLN A 83 9.89 -2.99 1.85
N ILE A 84 11.17 -2.73 2.08
CA ILE A 84 12.26 -3.42 1.40
C ILE A 84 12.88 -4.39 2.39
N ARG A 85 12.92 -5.67 2.04
CA ARG A 85 13.56 -6.70 2.85
C ARG A 85 14.55 -7.49 2.00
N ARG A 86 15.73 -7.70 2.54
CA ARG A 86 16.73 -8.59 1.95
C ARG A 86 16.76 -9.90 2.72
N SER A 87 16.59 -11.01 2.02
CA SER A 87 16.85 -12.35 2.52
C SER A 87 18.24 -12.82 2.08
N HIS A 88 18.64 -14.02 2.50
CA HIS A 88 19.89 -14.63 2.03
C HIS A 88 19.88 -15.04 0.55
N GLN A 89 18.73 -15.00 -0.12
CA GLN A 89 18.56 -15.54 -1.47
C GLN A 89 17.72 -14.64 -2.39
N ALA A 90 17.17 -13.52 -1.91
CA ALA A 90 16.29 -12.66 -2.70
C ALA A 90 16.15 -11.25 -2.11
N TYR A 91 15.71 -10.30 -2.93
CA TYR A 91 15.19 -9.00 -2.51
C TYR A 91 13.67 -9.02 -2.57
N HIS A 92 13.02 -8.51 -1.54
CA HIS A 92 11.58 -8.48 -1.40
C HIS A 92 11.09 -7.05 -1.23
N PHE A 93 10.22 -6.60 -2.12
CA PHE A 93 9.48 -5.35 -2.04
C PHE A 93 8.06 -5.68 -1.60
N ILE A 94 7.78 -5.52 -0.31
CA ILE A 94 6.52 -5.94 0.30
C ILE A 94 5.58 -4.74 0.38
N CYS A 95 4.45 -4.82 -0.32
CA CYS A 95 3.38 -3.84 -0.34
C CYS A 95 2.29 -4.26 0.64
N GLU A 96 2.07 -3.43 1.65
CA GLU A 96 1.00 -3.59 2.64
C GLU A 96 0.15 -2.33 2.67
N GLY A 97 -1.16 -2.46 2.86
CA GLY A 97 -2.02 -1.30 2.91
C GLY A 97 -3.48 -1.62 3.11
N SER A 98 -4.28 -0.58 3.22
CA SER A 98 -5.72 -0.70 3.47
C SER A 98 -6.51 0.36 2.72
N VAL A 99 -7.74 0.02 2.37
CA VAL A 99 -8.75 0.93 1.83
C VAL A 99 -9.99 0.83 2.70
N LEU A 100 -10.56 1.99 3.05
CA LEU A 100 -11.83 2.07 3.80
C LEU A 100 -12.87 1.17 3.13
N PRO A 101 -13.59 0.32 3.86
CA PRO A 101 -14.55 -0.64 3.30
C PRO A 101 -15.58 0.01 2.38
N GLN A 102 -16.11 1.18 2.73
CA GLN A 102 -17.09 1.94 1.94
C GLN A 102 -16.51 2.55 0.64
N HIS A 103 -15.17 2.67 0.51
CA HIS A 103 -14.50 3.19 -0.67
C HIS A 103 -13.85 2.09 -1.54
N ARG A 104 -14.05 0.82 -1.18
CA ARG A 104 -13.61 -0.32 -2.00
C ARG A 104 -14.41 -0.40 -3.29
N ARG A 105 -13.88 -1.12 -4.28
CA ARG A 105 -14.49 -1.32 -5.60
C ARG A 105 -14.61 -0.06 -6.48
N ARG A 106 -14.00 1.05 -6.06
CA ARG A 106 -13.90 2.30 -6.82
C ARG A 106 -12.53 2.52 -7.48
N GLY A 107 -11.66 1.50 -7.48
CA GLY A 107 -10.33 1.56 -8.07
C GLY A 107 -9.20 1.99 -7.12
N ALA A 108 -9.51 2.41 -5.87
CA ALA A 108 -8.51 2.89 -4.92
C ALA A 108 -7.38 1.88 -4.67
N GLY A 109 -7.70 0.63 -4.35
CA GLY A 109 -6.70 -0.41 -4.12
C GLY A 109 -5.86 -0.72 -5.36
N GLN A 110 -6.46 -0.67 -6.57
CA GLN A 110 -5.71 -0.85 -7.81
C GLN A 110 -4.73 0.30 -8.04
N ALA A 111 -5.15 1.55 -7.81
CA ALA A 111 -4.30 2.72 -7.97
C ALA A 111 -3.12 2.70 -6.99
N LEU A 112 -3.36 2.35 -5.72
CA LEU A 112 -2.31 2.19 -4.70
C LEU A 112 -1.32 1.10 -5.09
N LEU A 113 -1.79 -0.06 -5.54
CA LEU A 113 -0.93 -1.17 -5.95
C LEU A 113 -0.08 -0.81 -7.18
N ILE A 114 -0.64 -0.10 -8.17
CA ILE A 114 0.12 0.42 -9.32
C ILE A 114 1.22 1.37 -8.86
N CYS A 115 0.88 2.30 -7.97
CA CYS A 115 1.84 3.27 -7.46
C CYS A 115 3.00 2.56 -6.74
N SER A 116 2.70 1.62 -5.84
CA SER A 116 3.70 0.85 -5.11
C SER A 116 4.55 -0.03 -6.03
N LEU A 117 3.95 -0.69 -7.03
CA LEU A 117 4.69 -1.50 -7.99
C LEU A 117 5.66 -0.66 -8.85
N ASN A 118 5.21 0.51 -9.32
CA ASN A 118 6.07 1.40 -10.09
C ASN A 118 7.22 1.95 -9.24
N HIS A 119 6.95 2.27 -7.98
CA HIS A 119 7.97 2.71 -7.05
C HIS A 119 8.96 1.57 -6.72
N ALA A 120 8.46 0.34 -6.51
CA ALA A 120 9.31 -0.83 -6.31
C ALA A 120 10.23 -1.08 -7.50
N ARG A 121 9.76 -0.95 -8.75
CA ARG A 121 10.58 -1.08 -9.94
C ARG A 121 11.69 -0.01 -10.02
N LEU A 122 11.36 1.22 -9.62
CA LEU A 122 12.35 2.29 -9.57
C LEU A 122 13.45 1.96 -8.57
N LEU A 123 13.09 1.56 -7.35
CA LEU A 123 14.04 1.19 -6.31
C LEU A 123 14.80 -0.11 -6.64
N ALA A 124 14.14 -1.09 -7.26
CA ALA A 124 14.75 -2.34 -7.67
C ALA A 124 15.95 -2.13 -8.61
N SER A 125 15.90 -1.09 -9.46
CA SER A 125 17.01 -0.75 -10.35
C SER A 125 18.32 -0.43 -9.61
N GLU A 126 18.26 0.00 -8.37
CA GLU A 126 19.45 0.25 -7.53
C GLU A 126 20.11 -1.06 -7.07
N PHE A 127 19.33 -2.14 -6.99
CA PHE A 127 19.79 -3.47 -6.54
C PHE A 127 20.10 -4.43 -7.68
N GLU A 128 19.72 -4.12 -8.94
CA GLU A 128 19.88 -5.02 -10.09
C GLU A 128 21.31 -5.53 -10.27
N PHE A 129 22.30 -4.67 -10.16
CA PHE A 129 23.69 -5.07 -10.35
C PHE A 129 24.14 -6.08 -9.30
N GLU A 130 23.83 -5.84 -8.03
CA GLU A 130 24.17 -6.76 -6.94
C GLU A 130 23.37 -8.06 -7.04
N ALA A 131 22.09 -7.96 -7.35
CA ALA A 131 21.21 -9.11 -7.53
C ALA A 131 21.70 -10.04 -8.66
N GLN A 132 22.12 -9.47 -9.80
CA GLN A 132 22.69 -10.23 -10.90
C GLN A 132 24.00 -10.93 -10.52
N GLN A 133 24.91 -10.26 -9.81
CA GLN A 133 26.15 -10.89 -9.34
C GLN A 133 25.93 -12.07 -8.41
N GLN A 134 24.90 -12.02 -7.59
CA GLN A 134 24.56 -13.04 -6.60
C GLN A 134 23.54 -14.06 -7.13
N SER A 135 23.00 -13.85 -8.33
CA SER A 135 21.89 -14.62 -8.89
C SER A 135 20.66 -14.63 -7.97
N PHE A 136 20.38 -13.49 -7.34
CA PHE A 136 19.24 -13.31 -6.46
C PHE A 136 18.07 -12.74 -7.24
N PRO A 137 16.87 -13.34 -7.19
CA PRO A 137 15.67 -12.75 -7.75
C PRO A 137 15.22 -11.53 -6.93
N ILE A 138 14.51 -10.63 -7.62
CA ILE A 138 13.87 -9.48 -7.01
C ILE A 138 12.36 -9.68 -7.11
N TYR A 139 11.67 -9.67 -5.98
CA TYR A 139 10.23 -9.91 -5.90
C TYR A 139 9.46 -8.69 -5.47
N PHE A 140 8.32 -8.46 -6.11
CA PHE A 140 7.26 -7.61 -5.58
C PHE A 140 6.20 -8.50 -4.93
N GLU A 141 5.83 -8.16 -3.71
CA GLU A 141 4.89 -8.92 -2.90
C GLU A 141 3.78 -8.01 -2.40
N ALA A 142 2.56 -8.52 -2.35
CA ALA A 142 1.43 -7.80 -1.77
C ALA A 142 0.65 -8.68 -0.80
N LEU A 143 0.35 -8.13 0.38
CA LEU A 143 -0.54 -8.73 1.36
C LEU A 143 -1.99 -8.27 1.07
N LEU A 144 -2.85 -9.21 0.66
CA LEU A 144 -4.23 -8.93 0.31
C LEU A 144 -5.20 -9.76 1.15
N PRO A 145 -6.40 -9.23 1.49
CA PRO A 145 -7.41 -9.95 2.25
C PRO A 145 -7.84 -11.25 1.57
N VAL A 146 -7.94 -12.34 2.35
CA VAL A 146 -8.36 -13.67 1.84
C VAL A 146 -9.85 -13.66 1.48
N GLU A 147 -10.67 -13.01 2.30
CA GLU A 147 -12.13 -13.02 2.16
C GLU A 147 -12.63 -12.03 1.10
N ASP A 148 -11.83 -11.04 0.71
CA ASP A 148 -12.22 -10.15 -0.40
C ASP A 148 -12.00 -10.85 -1.76
N ALA A 149 -13.10 -11.21 -2.41
CA ALA A 149 -13.07 -11.82 -3.75
C ALA A 149 -12.35 -10.98 -4.81
N ALA A 150 -12.21 -9.65 -4.58
CA ALA A 150 -11.44 -8.77 -5.45
C ALA A 150 -9.93 -8.99 -5.35
N SER A 151 -9.43 -9.46 -4.21
CA SER A 151 -8.00 -9.68 -3.99
C SER A 151 -7.37 -10.56 -5.06
N LYS A 152 -8.01 -11.71 -5.37
CA LYS A 152 -7.55 -12.62 -6.44
C LYS A 152 -7.56 -11.95 -7.83
N SER A 153 -8.65 -11.23 -8.12
CA SER A 153 -8.79 -10.52 -9.41
C SER A 153 -7.79 -9.37 -9.52
N LEU A 154 -7.51 -8.69 -8.41
CA LEU A 154 -6.50 -7.62 -8.35
C LEU A 154 -5.10 -8.21 -8.58
N ALA A 155 -4.72 -9.24 -7.84
CA ALA A 155 -3.41 -9.90 -7.99
C ALA A 155 -3.20 -10.41 -9.42
N ALA A 156 -4.21 -11.05 -10.02
CA ALA A 156 -4.13 -11.58 -11.39
C ALA A 156 -3.89 -10.48 -12.45
N LYS A 157 -4.36 -9.25 -12.24
CA LYS A 157 -4.09 -8.13 -13.16
C LYS A 157 -2.61 -7.72 -13.23
N PHE A 158 -1.83 -8.11 -12.23
CA PHE A 158 -0.41 -7.79 -12.10
C PHE A 158 0.49 -9.03 -12.17
N ASP A 159 -0.05 -10.13 -12.70
CA ASP A 159 0.65 -11.42 -12.84
C ASP A 159 1.23 -11.95 -11.50
N MET A 160 0.54 -11.60 -10.39
CA MET A 160 0.95 -12.03 -9.06
C MET A 160 0.32 -13.38 -8.71
N HIS A 161 1.12 -14.29 -8.19
CA HIS A 161 0.70 -15.63 -7.79
C HIS A 161 0.58 -15.75 -6.28
N PRO A 162 -0.43 -16.49 -5.76
CA PRO A 162 -0.58 -16.71 -4.33
C PRO A 162 0.57 -17.58 -3.81
N MET A 163 1.09 -17.22 -2.65
CA MET A 163 2.11 -17.98 -1.93
C MET A 163 1.48 -18.81 -0.81
N ASP A 164 2.06 -19.97 -0.54
CA ASP A 164 1.68 -20.86 0.57
C ASP A 164 2.41 -20.50 1.88
N GLU A 165 3.18 -19.43 1.88
CA GLU A 165 3.88 -18.93 3.07
C GLU A 165 2.87 -18.41 4.11
N PRO A 166 3.15 -18.61 5.42
CA PRO A 166 2.31 -18.08 6.47
C PRO A 166 2.27 -16.55 6.40
N ALA A 167 1.08 -16.03 6.17
CA ALA A 167 0.82 -14.59 6.20
C ALA A 167 0.10 -14.21 7.50
N LEU A 168 -0.14 -12.92 7.69
CA LEU A 168 -0.96 -12.42 8.79
C LEU A 168 -2.37 -13.02 8.71
N LYS A 169 -3.02 -13.19 9.86
CA LYS A 169 -4.39 -13.72 9.93
C LYS A 169 -5.32 -12.93 9.02
N GLY A 170 -6.13 -13.62 8.23
CA GLY A 170 -7.06 -13.01 7.27
C GLY A 170 -6.40 -12.48 5.99
N MET A 171 -5.08 -12.57 5.86
CA MET A 171 -4.33 -12.07 4.71
C MET A 171 -3.65 -13.21 3.95
N ARG A 172 -3.36 -12.99 2.66
CA ARG A 172 -2.58 -13.87 1.80
C ARG A 172 -1.52 -13.06 1.09
N LEU A 173 -0.32 -13.66 1.03
CA LEU A 173 0.78 -13.12 0.24
C LEU A 173 0.63 -13.49 -1.23
N TYR A 174 0.77 -12.51 -2.10
CA TYR A 174 0.87 -12.69 -3.55
C TYR A 174 2.22 -12.14 -4.01
N ARG A 175 2.86 -12.82 -4.98
CA ARG A 175 4.21 -12.51 -5.44
C ARG A 175 4.27 -12.44 -6.96
N ALA A 176 5.03 -11.45 -7.48
CA ALA A 176 5.51 -11.39 -8.85
C ALA A 176 7.03 -11.16 -8.84
N GLU A 177 7.73 -11.60 -9.88
CA GLU A 177 9.13 -11.25 -10.11
C GLU A 177 9.21 -9.92 -10.86
N LEU A 178 10.13 -9.01 -10.44
CA LEU A 178 10.34 -7.68 -11.05
C LEU A 178 11.33 -7.71 -12.19
#